data_7156720ee1639256d433a707c2f22055
#
_entry.id   7156720ee1639256d433a707c2f22055
#
_cell.length_a   1.000
_cell.length_b   1.000
_cell.length_c   1.000
_cell.angle_alpha   90.00
_cell.angle_beta   90.00
_cell.angle_gamma   90.00
#
_symmetry.space_group_name_H-M   'P 1'
#
loop_
_entity.id
_entity.type
_entity.pdbx_description
1 polymer ?
#
loop_
_entity_poly.entity_id
_entity_poly.type
_entity_poly.pdbx_seq_one_letter_code
_entity_poly.pdbx_strand_id
1 'polypeptide(L)'
;MGRLLEESLEAGDIAVCVKDEQKKILLQNERCRQICGDHLGRTCEQGCMELFARDRFQQWKDWGMRVYRNSVIYGSFNDVTLLCSKDRIITFLQPLKDKYEKALAYYREKGLTRRESEVIALTIQGSSNTDICECLSISRATLRTHLNNIYRKFRDLGEMPEFIPANRISG
;
A
#
# COMPACT_ATOMS: atom_id res chain seq x y z
N MET A 1 28.81 -1.39 -4.67
CA MET A 1 27.56 -0.62 -4.54
C MET A 1 26.30 -1.49 -4.79
N GLY A 2 26.26 -2.37 -5.80
CA GLY A 2 25.12 -3.26 -6.08
C GLY A 2 24.72 -4.16 -4.91
N ARG A 3 25.67 -4.86 -4.33
CA ARG A 3 25.43 -5.83 -3.24
C ARG A 3 24.79 -5.21 -2.00
N LEU A 4 25.18 -4.00 -1.60
CA LEU A 4 24.62 -3.31 -0.44
C LEU A 4 23.18 -2.86 -0.69
N LEU A 5 22.84 -2.49 -1.94
CA LEU A 5 21.49 -2.16 -2.34
C LEU A 5 20.60 -3.42 -2.36
N GLU A 6 21.10 -4.52 -2.89
CA GLU A 6 20.39 -5.81 -2.90
C GLU A 6 20.10 -6.27 -1.47
N GLU A 7 21.10 -6.29 -0.59
CA GLU A 7 20.95 -6.65 0.83
C GLU A 7 19.93 -5.73 1.54
N SER A 8 19.94 -4.43 1.25
CA SER A 8 19.00 -3.47 1.85
C SER A 8 17.57 -3.68 1.36
N LEU A 9 17.37 -4.01 0.08
CA LEU A 9 16.05 -4.28 -0.48
C LEU A 9 15.48 -5.61 0.03
N GLU A 10 16.32 -6.62 0.17
CA GLU A 10 15.94 -7.91 0.75
C GLU A 10 15.58 -7.79 2.23
N ALA A 11 16.40 -7.07 3.01
CA ALA A 11 16.11 -6.78 4.42
C ALA A 11 14.84 -5.94 4.62
N GLY A 12 14.50 -5.08 3.65
CA GLY A 12 13.29 -4.27 3.65
C GLY A 12 12.03 -4.99 3.17
N ASP A 13 12.11 -6.26 2.83
CA ASP A 13 10.99 -7.06 2.28
C ASP A 13 10.35 -6.46 1.00
N ILE A 14 11.18 -5.76 0.21
CA ILE A 14 10.73 -5.04 -0.98
C ILE A 14 10.97 -5.91 -2.21
N ALA A 15 9.89 -6.21 -2.95
CA ALA A 15 10.00 -6.82 -4.26
C ALA A 15 10.39 -5.79 -5.32
N VAL A 16 11.40 -6.10 -6.11
CA VAL A 16 11.89 -5.22 -7.19
C VAL A 16 11.83 -5.94 -8.53
N CYS A 17 11.27 -5.24 -9.52
CA CYS A 17 11.19 -5.71 -10.88
C CYS A 17 11.57 -4.60 -11.84
N VAL A 18 12.49 -4.88 -12.75
CA VAL A 18 12.89 -3.97 -13.83
C VAL A 18 12.39 -4.51 -15.16
N LYS A 19 11.78 -3.66 -15.96
CA LYS A 19 11.20 -3.98 -17.27
C LYS A 19 11.69 -2.98 -18.31
N ASP A 20 11.69 -3.39 -19.58
CA ASP A 20 11.84 -2.46 -20.70
C ASP A 20 10.52 -1.73 -21.03
N GLU A 21 10.53 -0.91 -22.06
CA GLU A 21 9.37 -0.16 -22.55
C GLU A 21 8.24 -1.06 -23.06
N GLN A 22 8.52 -2.28 -23.51
CA GLN A 22 7.57 -3.31 -23.91
C GLN A 22 7.09 -4.14 -22.72
N LYS A 23 7.43 -3.75 -21.49
CA LYS A 23 7.11 -4.44 -20.23
C LYS A 23 7.74 -5.84 -20.12
N LYS A 24 8.76 -6.15 -20.92
CA LYS A 24 9.52 -7.39 -20.78
C LYS A 24 10.39 -7.31 -19.54
N ILE A 25 10.33 -8.34 -18.72
CA ILE A 25 11.04 -8.39 -17.44
C ILE A 25 12.53 -8.64 -17.69
N LEU A 26 13.35 -7.69 -17.26
CA LEU A 26 14.80 -7.71 -17.38
C LEU A 26 15.48 -8.16 -16.07
N LEU A 27 14.83 -7.88 -14.92
CA LEU A 27 15.34 -8.25 -13.62
C LEU A 27 14.19 -8.44 -12.63
N GLN A 28 14.32 -9.46 -11.78
CA GLN A 28 13.51 -9.66 -10.58
C GLN A 28 14.44 -10.00 -9.43
N ASN A 29 14.25 -9.37 -8.25
CA ASN A 29 14.90 -9.86 -7.03
C ASN A 29 14.15 -11.10 -6.49
N GLU A 30 14.72 -11.76 -5.49
CA GLU A 30 14.14 -12.97 -4.90
C GLU A 30 12.72 -12.72 -4.36
N ARG A 31 12.51 -11.60 -3.68
CA ARG A 31 11.20 -11.24 -3.13
C ARG A 31 10.13 -11.06 -4.23
N CYS A 32 10.50 -10.49 -5.36
CA CYS A 32 9.60 -10.38 -6.51
C CYS A 32 9.22 -11.75 -7.08
N ARG A 33 10.19 -12.67 -7.19
CA ARG A 33 9.93 -14.05 -7.62
C ARG A 33 8.98 -14.79 -6.68
N GLN A 34 9.13 -14.62 -5.38
CA GLN A 34 8.23 -15.23 -4.38
C GLN A 34 6.78 -14.72 -4.50
N ILE A 35 6.57 -13.44 -4.78
CA ILE A 35 5.23 -12.83 -4.86
C ILE A 35 4.59 -13.06 -6.24
N CYS A 36 5.33 -12.82 -7.30
CA CYS A 36 4.82 -12.79 -8.67
C CYS A 36 5.12 -14.06 -9.48
N GLY A 37 6.04 -14.91 -9.01
CA GLY A 37 6.62 -15.99 -9.79
C GLY A 37 7.84 -15.55 -10.62
N ASP A 38 8.61 -16.51 -11.11
CA ASP A 38 9.75 -16.24 -12.00
C ASP A 38 9.25 -16.03 -13.44
N HIS A 39 9.38 -14.81 -13.89
CA HIS A 39 8.93 -14.37 -15.23
C HIS A 39 10.03 -13.65 -16.00
N LEU A 40 11.30 -13.88 -15.67
CA LEU A 40 12.43 -13.27 -16.37
C LEU A 40 12.33 -13.50 -17.89
N GLY A 41 12.48 -12.43 -18.68
CA GLY A 41 12.38 -12.45 -20.13
C GLY A 41 10.95 -12.50 -20.69
N ARG A 42 9.92 -12.60 -19.87
CA ARG A 42 8.50 -12.57 -20.30
C ARG A 42 7.91 -11.17 -20.16
N THR A 43 6.86 -10.89 -20.94
CA THR A 43 6.09 -9.65 -20.81
C THR A 43 5.17 -9.70 -19.60
N CYS A 44 5.18 -8.65 -18.79
CA CYS A 44 4.36 -8.53 -17.58
C CYS A 44 3.17 -7.60 -17.85
N GLU A 45 1.95 -8.15 -17.79
CA GLU A 45 0.71 -7.38 -17.95
C GLU A 45 -0.17 -7.38 -16.70
N GLN A 46 0.17 -8.20 -15.71
CA GLN A 46 -0.61 -8.40 -14.50
C GLN A 46 -0.05 -7.62 -13.29
N GLY A 47 -0.81 -7.60 -12.21
CA GLY A 47 -0.40 -7.02 -10.94
C GLY A 47 -0.04 -5.53 -11.07
N CYS A 48 1.24 -5.19 -10.88
CA CYS A 48 1.70 -3.80 -10.93
C CYS A 48 1.45 -3.14 -12.30
N MET A 49 1.58 -3.89 -13.39
CA MET A 49 1.34 -3.36 -14.74
C MET A 49 -0.13 -3.17 -15.06
N GLU A 50 -1.01 -3.95 -14.45
CA GLU A 50 -2.46 -3.74 -14.53
C GLU A 50 -2.87 -2.44 -13.84
N LEU A 51 -2.32 -2.13 -12.66
CA LEU A 51 -2.54 -0.84 -11.99
C LEU A 51 -2.08 0.31 -12.87
N PHE A 52 -0.89 0.20 -13.46
CA PHE A 52 -0.36 1.20 -14.37
C PHE A 52 -1.23 1.39 -15.62
N ALA A 53 -1.73 0.29 -16.22
CA ALA A 53 -2.58 0.36 -17.40
C ALA A 53 -3.94 1.02 -17.14
N ARG A 54 -4.49 0.87 -15.92
CA ARG A 54 -5.76 1.48 -15.48
C ARG A 54 -5.62 2.93 -15.04
N ASP A 55 -4.41 3.41 -14.81
CA ASP A 55 -4.16 4.79 -14.37
C ASP A 55 -4.43 5.78 -15.50
N ARG A 56 -5.50 6.56 -15.36
CA ARG A 56 -5.90 7.60 -16.33
C ARG A 56 -4.95 8.80 -16.36
N PHE A 57 -4.10 8.93 -15.35
CA PHE A 57 -3.12 10.02 -15.21
C PHE A 57 -1.71 9.66 -15.69
N GLN A 58 -1.60 8.72 -16.62
CA GLN A 58 -0.31 8.32 -17.23
C GLN A 58 0.32 9.43 -18.11
N GLN A 59 0.34 10.66 -17.63
CA GLN A 59 0.87 11.80 -18.41
C GLN A 59 2.37 11.69 -18.69
N TRP A 60 3.09 10.84 -17.95
CA TRP A 60 4.54 10.75 -17.93
C TRP A 60 5.01 9.32 -18.24
N LYS A 61 4.56 8.76 -19.36
CA LYS A 61 4.92 7.39 -19.76
C LYS A 61 6.42 7.18 -19.90
N ASP A 62 7.13 8.21 -20.33
CA ASP A 62 8.54 8.14 -20.63
C ASP A 62 9.43 8.45 -19.43
N TRP A 63 8.92 9.09 -18.41
CA TRP A 63 9.61 9.39 -17.17
C TRP A 63 8.66 9.89 -16.09
N GLY A 64 8.97 9.59 -14.84
CA GLY A 64 8.16 9.98 -13.70
C GLY A 64 8.00 8.87 -12.67
N MET A 65 7.28 9.19 -11.61
CA MET A 65 7.01 8.29 -10.51
C MET A 65 5.52 8.22 -10.22
N ARG A 66 5.03 7.01 -9.95
CA ARG A 66 3.66 6.76 -9.47
C ARG A 66 3.69 5.88 -8.24
N VAL A 67 2.83 6.21 -7.28
CA VAL A 67 2.65 5.43 -6.05
C VAL A 67 1.18 5.03 -5.95
N TYR A 68 0.94 3.72 -5.91
CA TYR A 68 -0.36 3.11 -5.69
C TYR A 68 -0.36 2.51 -4.29
N ARG A 69 -1.07 3.15 -3.36
CA ARG A 69 -1.14 2.70 -1.97
C ARG A 69 -2.27 1.71 -1.75
N ASN A 70 -2.05 0.78 -0.82
CA ASN A 70 -3.05 -0.24 -0.44
C ASN A 70 -3.64 -1.01 -1.63
N SER A 71 -2.84 -1.27 -2.64
CA SER A 71 -3.27 -2.00 -3.83
C SER A 71 -3.32 -3.50 -3.56
N VAL A 72 -4.37 -4.16 -4.02
CA VAL A 72 -4.48 -5.62 -3.95
C VAL A 72 -3.76 -6.22 -5.13
N ILE A 73 -2.69 -6.98 -4.87
CA ILE A 73 -1.94 -7.75 -5.87
C ILE A 73 -1.87 -9.19 -5.38
N TYR A 74 -2.30 -10.13 -6.19
CA TYR A 74 -2.37 -11.56 -5.86
C TYR A 74 -3.02 -11.85 -4.50
N GLY A 75 -4.12 -11.14 -4.19
CA GLY A 75 -4.88 -11.33 -2.94
C GLY A 75 -4.24 -10.70 -1.69
N SER A 76 -3.14 -9.99 -1.83
CA SER A 76 -2.45 -9.32 -0.72
C SER A 76 -2.38 -7.81 -0.90
N PHE A 77 -2.48 -7.06 0.19
CA PHE A 77 -2.31 -5.61 0.18
C PHE A 77 -0.84 -5.23 0.05
N ASN A 78 -0.57 -4.30 -0.86
CA ASN A 78 0.78 -3.84 -1.17
C ASN A 78 0.79 -2.33 -1.45
N ASP A 79 1.86 -1.63 -1.06
CA ASP A 79 2.20 -0.34 -1.65
C ASP A 79 3.07 -0.60 -2.88
N VAL A 80 2.73 0.03 -4.00
CA VAL A 80 3.43 -0.14 -5.28
C VAL A 80 3.95 1.20 -5.74
N THR A 81 5.26 1.27 -6.00
CA THR A 81 5.89 2.43 -6.62
C THR A 81 6.43 2.04 -7.98
N LEU A 82 6.04 2.79 -9.00
CA LEU A 82 6.60 2.68 -10.34
C LEU A 82 7.47 3.91 -10.65
N LEU A 83 8.67 3.65 -11.13
CA LEU A 83 9.55 4.64 -11.72
C LEU A 83 9.65 4.37 -13.21
N CYS A 84 9.22 5.31 -14.03
CA CYS A 84 9.29 5.21 -15.48
C CYS A 84 10.41 6.13 -15.99
N SER A 85 11.29 5.60 -16.78
CA SER A 85 12.26 6.32 -17.61
C SER A 85 12.02 5.98 -19.07
N LYS A 86 12.69 6.67 -19.98
CA LYS A 86 12.50 6.52 -21.42
C LYS A 86 12.47 5.06 -21.90
N ASP A 87 13.30 4.20 -21.31
CA ASP A 87 13.52 2.83 -21.75
C ASP A 87 13.35 1.78 -20.63
N ARG A 88 12.94 2.20 -19.43
CA ARG A 88 12.82 1.32 -18.26
C ARG A 88 11.61 1.64 -17.41
N ILE A 89 11.00 0.58 -16.88
CA ILE A 89 10.00 0.65 -15.82
C ILE A 89 10.55 -0.12 -14.62
N ILE A 90 10.80 0.57 -13.52
CA ILE A 90 11.21 -0.04 -12.27
C ILE A 90 10.02 -0.06 -11.33
N THR A 91 9.71 -1.23 -10.81
CA THR A 91 8.60 -1.42 -9.87
C THR A 91 9.14 -1.86 -8.52
N PHE A 92 8.75 -1.14 -7.47
CA PHE A 92 8.91 -1.55 -6.08
C PHE A 92 7.54 -1.96 -5.55
N LEU A 93 7.46 -3.14 -4.97
CA LEU A 93 6.25 -3.66 -4.36
C LEU A 93 6.57 -4.02 -2.91
N GLN A 94 5.89 -3.34 -1.99
CA GLN A 94 6.06 -3.54 -0.55
C GLN A 94 4.81 -4.18 0.04
N PRO A 95 4.87 -5.44 0.50
CA PRO A 95 3.78 -6.07 1.21
C PRO A 95 3.42 -5.33 2.50
N LEU A 96 2.12 -5.21 2.79
CA LEU A 96 1.64 -4.44 3.94
C LEU A 96 1.19 -5.31 5.13
N LYS A 97 1.31 -6.62 5.04
CA LYS A 97 0.88 -7.53 6.11
C LYS A 97 1.45 -7.14 7.47
N ASP A 98 2.77 -7.04 7.55
CA ASP A 98 3.46 -6.71 8.80
C ASP A 98 3.15 -5.27 9.25
N LYS A 99 2.98 -4.34 8.31
CA LYS A 99 2.56 -2.97 8.61
C LYS A 99 1.17 -2.94 9.26
N TYR A 100 0.23 -3.73 8.76
CA TYR A 100 -1.10 -3.79 9.35
C TYR A 100 -1.10 -4.46 10.72
N GLU A 101 -0.34 -5.52 10.91
CA GLU A 101 -0.20 -6.17 12.22
C GLU A 101 0.41 -5.21 13.26
N LYS A 102 1.47 -4.49 12.88
CA LYS A 102 2.08 -3.44 13.73
C LYS A 102 1.10 -2.30 14.02
N ALA A 103 0.38 -1.84 13.01
CA ALA A 103 -0.62 -0.78 13.19
C ALA A 103 -1.74 -1.22 14.13
N LEU A 104 -2.27 -2.43 13.97
CA LEU A 104 -3.32 -2.94 14.85
C LEU A 104 -2.83 -3.15 16.29
N ALA A 105 -1.59 -3.61 16.49
CA ALA A 105 -0.97 -3.72 17.81
C ALA A 105 -0.86 -2.34 18.47
N TYR A 106 -0.31 -1.35 17.75
CA TYR A 106 -0.21 0.04 18.19
C TYR A 106 -1.57 0.60 18.66
N TYR A 107 -2.61 0.43 17.85
CA TYR A 107 -3.94 0.95 18.19
C TYR A 107 -4.59 0.23 19.38
N ARG A 108 -4.33 -1.07 19.57
CA ARG A 108 -4.82 -1.82 20.76
C ARG A 108 -4.26 -1.24 22.06
N GLU A 109 -2.99 -0.85 22.06
CA GLU A 109 -2.32 -0.24 23.22
C GLU A 109 -2.87 1.14 23.58
N LYS A 110 -3.53 1.84 22.66
CA LYS A 110 -4.10 3.18 22.86
C LYS A 110 -5.51 3.17 23.48
N GLY A 111 -5.98 2.05 23.98
CA GLY A 111 -7.25 1.95 24.68
C GLY A 111 -8.49 2.18 23.81
N LEU A 112 -8.42 1.80 22.54
CA LEU A 112 -9.58 1.84 21.66
C LEU A 112 -10.59 0.76 22.08
N THR A 113 -11.88 1.11 22.00
CA THR A 113 -12.95 0.13 22.16
C THR A 113 -12.92 -0.86 20.99
N ARG A 114 -13.57 -2.02 21.16
CA ARG A 114 -13.69 -3.02 20.11
C ARG A 114 -14.20 -2.40 18.80
N ARG A 115 -15.23 -1.55 18.86
CA ARG A 115 -15.84 -0.93 17.68
C ARG A 115 -14.92 0.11 17.03
N GLU A 116 -14.22 0.88 17.81
CA GLU A 116 -13.18 1.80 17.31
C GLU A 116 -12.02 1.04 16.66
N SER A 117 -11.63 -0.11 17.21
CA SER A 117 -10.61 -0.98 16.61
C SER A 117 -11.04 -1.56 15.27
N GLU A 118 -12.33 -1.96 15.12
CA GLU A 118 -12.89 -2.41 13.86
C GLU A 118 -12.89 -1.29 12.81
N VAL A 119 -13.28 -0.08 13.19
CA VAL A 119 -13.26 1.11 12.33
C VAL A 119 -11.84 1.45 11.89
N ILE A 120 -10.89 1.48 12.83
CA ILE A 120 -9.51 1.85 12.50
C ILE A 120 -8.82 0.78 11.63
N ALA A 121 -9.12 -0.50 11.85
CA ALA A 121 -8.60 -1.58 11.02
C ALA A 121 -8.94 -1.40 9.53
N LEU A 122 -10.20 -1.11 9.22
CA LEU A 122 -10.64 -0.82 7.86
C LEU A 122 -10.05 0.50 7.33
N THR A 123 -9.89 1.50 8.22
CA THR A 123 -9.30 2.80 7.85
C THR A 123 -7.84 2.67 7.41
N ILE A 124 -7.01 1.95 8.16
CA ILE A 124 -5.59 1.73 7.80
C ILE A 124 -5.43 0.86 6.55
N GLN A 125 -6.40 0.01 6.26
CA GLN A 125 -6.46 -0.76 5.01
C GLN A 125 -6.86 0.10 3.80
N GLY A 126 -7.27 1.35 4.01
CA GLY A 126 -7.65 2.27 2.95
C GLY A 126 -9.10 2.16 2.49
N SER A 127 -9.97 1.41 3.20
CA SER A 127 -11.39 1.29 2.88
C SER A 127 -12.07 2.66 2.87
N SER A 128 -12.93 2.94 1.92
CA SER A 128 -13.70 4.19 1.89
C SER A 128 -14.68 4.28 3.07
N ASN A 129 -15.16 5.49 3.39
CA ASN A 129 -16.18 5.65 4.43
C ASN A 129 -17.46 4.87 4.12
N THR A 130 -17.80 4.74 2.84
CA THR A 130 -18.95 3.96 2.37
C THR A 130 -18.72 2.48 2.64
N ASP A 131 -17.55 1.93 2.24
CA ASP A 131 -17.21 0.52 2.46
C ASP A 131 -17.17 0.18 3.95
N ILE A 132 -16.66 1.09 4.81
CA ILE A 132 -16.65 0.90 6.26
C ILE A 132 -18.07 0.85 6.81
N CYS A 133 -18.96 1.75 6.37
CA CYS A 133 -20.35 1.75 6.78
C CYS A 133 -21.06 0.45 6.39
N GLU A 134 -20.86 -0.03 5.18
CA GLU A 134 -21.43 -1.28 4.68
C GLU A 134 -20.87 -2.48 5.43
N CYS A 135 -19.54 -2.60 5.52
CA CYS A 135 -18.87 -3.70 6.20
C CYS A 135 -19.27 -3.84 7.68
N LEU A 136 -19.39 -2.71 8.37
CA LEU A 136 -19.73 -2.68 9.78
C LEU A 136 -21.24 -2.53 10.06
N SER A 137 -22.07 -2.42 9.02
CA SER A 137 -23.51 -2.17 9.12
C SER A 137 -23.84 -0.97 10.01
N ILE A 138 -23.18 0.16 9.79
CA ILE A 138 -23.38 1.42 10.55
C ILE A 138 -23.69 2.59 9.63
N SER A 139 -24.36 3.61 10.20
CA SER A 139 -24.60 4.86 9.49
C SER A 139 -23.32 5.70 9.35
N ARG A 140 -23.29 6.63 8.38
CA ARG A 140 -22.21 7.62 8.26
C ARG A 140 -22.07 8.49 9.52
N ALA A 141 -23.17 8.82 10.18
CA ALA A 141 -23.16 9.57 11.43
C ALA A 141 -22.46 8.76 12.55
N THR A 142 -22.78 7.48 12.65
CA THR A 142 -22.13 6.57 13.61
C THR A 142 -20.63 6.42 13.32
N LEU A 143 -20.25 6.25 12.06
CA LEU A 143 -18.84 6.20 11.66
C LEU A 143 -18.10 7.48 12.07
N ARG A 144 -18.69 8.65 11.79
CA ARG A 144 -18.12 9.95 12.19
C ARG A 144 -17.91 10.04 13.69
N THR A 145 -18.87 9.56 14.48
CA THR A 145 -18.76 9.51 15.95
C THR A 145 -17.58 8.65 16.40
N HIS A 146 -17.41 7.46 15.82
CA HIS A 146 -16.26 6.60 16.13
C HIS A 146 -14.92 7.24 15.76
N LEU A 147 -14.81 7.82 14.57
CA LEU A 147 -13.60 8.52 14.14
C LEU A 147 -13.27 9.70 15.07
N ASN A 148 -14.26 10.52 15.42
CA ASN A 148 -14.07 11.65 16.35
C ASN A 148 -13.60 11.16 17.74
N ASN A 149 -14.14 10.06 18.24
CA ASN A 149 -13.71 9.48 19.50
C ASN A 149 -12.27 8.97 19.46
N ILE A 150 -11.88 8.31 18.35
CA ILE A 150 -10.51 7.87 18.11
C ILE A 150 -9.57 9.09 18.14
N TYR A 151 -9.83 10.12 17.32
CA TYR A 151 -8.99 11.33 17.26
C TYR A 151 -8.93 12.06 18.59
N ARG A 152 -10.01 12.09 19.37
CA ARG A 152 -10.02 12.66 20.71
C ARG A 152 -9.08 11.92 21.64
N LYS A 153 -9.13 10.58 21.67
CA LYS A 153 -8.22 9.76 22.49
C LYS A 153 -6.75 10.03 22.17
N PHE A 154 -6.40 10.13 20.89
CA PHE A 154 -5.03 10.46 20.49
C PHE A 154 -4.62 11.87 20.94
N ARG A 155 -5.50 12.85 20.77
CA ARG A 155 -5.25 14.20 21.24
C ARG A 155 -5.06 14.26 22.76
N ASP A 156 -5.86 13.50 23.52
CA ASP A 156 -5.76 13.43 24.97
C ASP A 156 -4.45 12.78 25.43
N LEU A 157 -3.86 11.92 24.60
CA LEU A 157 -2.53 11.33 24.79
C LEU A 157 -1.38 12.25 24.30
N GLY A 158 -1.69 13.38 23.65
CA GLY A 158 -0.68 14.25 23.04
C GLY A 158 -0.03 13.64 21.79
N GLU A 159 -0.69 12.68 21.16
CA GLU A 159 -0.18 11.94 20.00
C GLU A 159 -1.01 12.20 18.76
N MET A 160 -0.44 11.88 17.60
CA MET A 160 -1.16 11.84 16.33
C MET A 160 -1.39 10.39 15.92
N PRO A 161 -2.56 10.06 15.36
CA PRO A 161 -2.80 8.70 14.84
C PRO A 161 -1.81 8.35 13.73
N GLU A 162 -1.05 7.29 13.91
CA GLU A 162 -0.13 6.78 12.90
C GLU A 162 -0.82 5.81 11.92
N PHE A 163 -0.16 5.46 10.84
CA PHE A 163 -0.61 4.49 9.83
C PHE A 163 -1.90 4.85 9.06
N ILE A 164 -2.52 5.99 9.31
CA ILE A 164 -3.68 6.43 8.54
C ILE A 164 -3.22 6.91 7.16
N PRO A 165 -3.83 6.46 6.06
CA PRO A 165 -3.49 6.93 4.72
C PRO A 165 -3.63 8.44 4.58
N ALA A 166 -2.63 9.10 3.96
CA ALA A 166 -2.54 10.57 3.88
C ALA A 166 -3.77 11.24 3.22
N ASN A 167 -4.44 10.55 2.31
CA ASN A 167 -5.67 11.02 1.67
C ASN A 167 -6.89 11.09 2.60
N ARG A 168 -6.79 10.63 3.83
CA ARG A 168 -7.86 10.69 4.84
C ARG A 168 -7.65 11.75 5.92
N ILE A 169 -6.46 12.35 5.96
CA ILE A 169 -6.14 13.40 6.95
C ILE A 169 -6.71 14.76 6.54
N SER A 170 -7.16 14.90 5.29
CA SER A 170 -7.60 16.17 4.67
C SER A 170 -9.12 16.31 4.53
N GLY A 171 -9.92 15.60 5.31
CA GLY A 171 -11.39 15.64 5.27
C GLY A 171 -12.02 16.24 6.51
#